data_9ccf7bbb5e550635c36bacc85d6e5ca2
#
_entry.id   9ccf7bbb5e550635c36bacc85d6e5ca2
#
_cell.length_a   1.000
_cell.length_b   1.000
_cell.length_c   1.000
_cell.angle_alpha   90.00
_cell.angle_beta   90.00
_cell.angle_gamma   90.00
#
_symmetry.space_group_name_H-M   'P 1'
#
loop_
_entity.id
_entity.type
_entity.pdbx_description
1 polymer ?
#
loop_
_entity_poly.entity_id
_entity_poly.type
_entity_poly.pdbx_seq_one_letter_code
_entity_poly.pdbx_strand_id
1 'polypeptide(L)'
;MQVTTQILNSQEPPPAHTITYHGNDEEETRAQWIPYPFTAMNGAEAVLSSAVPVRSGYRFIGWNTDQAGIGTAYLPGDITEAVRGDIELHAQWEKLPDRQFWVRYCGNDKGSSPAVG
;
A
#
# COMPACT_ATOMS: atom_id res chain seq x y z
N MET A 1 -41.49 -15.32 -23.43
CA MET A 1 -40.85 -15.02 -23.43
C MET A 1 -39.96 -15.19 -23.17
N GLN A 2 -39.60 -14.97 -23.08
CA GLN A 2 -38.85 -14.85 -22.89
C GLN A 2 -38.01 -14.61 -22.79
N VAL A 3 -37.87 -14.54 -23.12
CA VAL A 3 -36.97 -13.92 -22.96
C VAL A 3 -36.61 -13.59 -21.80
N THR A 4 -37.05 -13.60 -21.19
CA THR A 4 -36.84 -13.13 -20.05
C THR A 4 -35.80 -13.69 -19.31
N THR A 5 -35.54 -14.88 -19.35
CA THR A 5 -34.55 -15.49 -18.63
C THR A 5 -33.24 -14.95 -18.86
N GLN A 6 -32.90 -14.74 -20.05
CA GLN A 6 -31.65 -14.23 -20.31
C GLN A 6 -31.53 -12.85 -19.83
N ILE A 7 -32.61 -12.22 -19.72
CA ILE A 7 -32.56 -10.91 -19.20
C ILE A 7 -32.19 -10.90 -17.78
N LEU A 8 -32.59 -11.89 -17.04
CA LEU A 8 -32.18 -11.94 -15.68
C LEU A 8 -30.70 -11.86 -15.51
N ASN A 9 -29.99 -12.55 -16.35
CA ASN A 9 -28.58 -12.48 -16.24
C ASN A 9 -28.05 -11.10 -16.46
N SER A 10 -28.63 -10.41 -17.39
CA SER A 10 -28.14 -9.08 -17.64
C SER A 10 -28.50 -8.11 -16.55
N GLN A 11 -29.38 -8.50 -15.65
CA GLN A 11 -29.74 -7.62 -14.58
C GLN A 11 -28.82 -7.76 -13.38
N GLU A 12 -28.02 -8.79 -13.35
CA GLU A 12 -27.08 -8.93 -12.27
C GLU A 12 -25.95 -7.96 -12.47
N PRO A 13 -25.49 -7.32 -11.40
CA PRO A 13 -24.32 -6.45 -11.55
C PRO A 13 -23.13 -7.30 -11.95
N PRO A 14 -22.21 -6.74 -12.71
CA PRO A 14 -20.98 -7.45 -13.00
C PRO A 14 -20.24 -7.76 -11.72
N PRO A 15 -19.47 -8.83 -11.68
CA PRO A 15 -18.71 -9.13 -10.48
C PRO A 15 -17.74 -8.01 -10.15
N ALA A 16 -17.62 -7.74 -8.89
CA ALA A 16 -16.67 -6.77 -8.40
C ALA A 16 -15.76 -7.44 -7.38
N HIS A 17 -14.58 -6.92 -7.26
CA HIS A 17 -13.57 -7.46 -6.36
C HIS A 17 -13.12 -6.37 -5.42
N THR A 18 -12.65 -6.76 -4.24
CA THR A 18 -12.24 -5.82 -3.22
C THR A 18 -10.73 -5.75 -3.18
N ILE A 19 -10.20 -4.53 -3.15
CA ILE A 19 -8.80 -4.28 -2.94
C ILE A 19 -8.65 -3.79 -1.51
N THR A 20 -7.88 -4.53 -0.70
CA THR A 20 -7.71 -4.24 0.71
C THR A 20 -6.25 -3.91 0.98
N TYR A 21 -6.02 -2.89 1.80
CA TYR A 21 -4.68 -2.48 2.19
C TYR A 21 -4.42 -2.91 3.62
N HIS A 22 -3.27 -3.51 3.85
CA HIS A 22 -2.86 -3.96 5.17
C HIS A 22 -1.61 -3.23 5.61
N GLY A 23 -1.58 -2.83 6.88
CA GLY A 23 -0.44 -2.10 7.41
C GLY A 23 0.82 -2.92 7.52
N ASN A 24 0.70 -4.23 7.69
CA ASN A 24 1.85 -5.13 7.79
C ASN A 24 2.81 -4.62 8.85
N ASP A 25 2.27 -4.33 10.03
CA ASP A 25 3.00 -3.66 11.09
C ASP A 25 2.94 -4.50 12.37
N GLU A 26 3.47 -3.92 13.45
CA GLU A 26 3.44 -4.54 14.76
C GLU A 26 2.76 -3.61 15.74
N GLU A 27 2.41 -4.16 16.88
CA GLU A 27 1.61 -3.41 17.84
C GLU A 27 2.35 -2.18 18.34
N GLU A 28 3.67 -2.27 18.54
CA GLU A 28 4.44 -1.14 19.06
C GLU A 28 4.66 -0.05 18.02
N THR A 29 4.54 -0.37 16.73
CA THR A 29 4.80 0.59 15.66
C THR A 29 3.70 0.46 14.61
N ARG A 30 2.49 0.88 15.00
CA ARG A 30 1.35 0.79 14.10
C ARG A 30 1.50 1.75 12.94
N ALA A 31 1.19 1.25 11.76
CA ALA A 31 1.15 2.07 10.57
C ALA A 31 -0.07 2.96 10.61
N GLN A 32 0.06 4.19 10.11
CA GLN A 32 -1.03 5.14 9.99
C GLN A 32 -1.22 5.52 8.54
N TRP A 33 -2.38 6.07 8.23
CA TRP A 33 -2.72 6.51 6.88
C TRP A 33 -2.84 5.34 5.92
N ILE A 34 -3.32 4.19 6.42
CA ILE A 34 -3.63 3.05 5.58
C ILE A 34 -4.94 3.34 4.87
N PRO A 35 -4.98 3.28 3.55
CA PRO A 35 -6.22 3.59 2.83
C PRO A 35 -7.31 2.58 3.13
N TYR A 36 -8.55 3.02 3.01
CA TYR A 36 -9.70 2.13 3.14
C TYR A 36 -9.79 1.22 1.93
N PRO A 37 -10.38 0.05 2.10
CA PRO A 37 -10.57 -0.84 0.96
C PRO A 37 -11.56 -0.23 -0.04
N PHE A 38 -11.43 -0.64 -1.30
CA PHE A 38 -12.35 -0.18 -2.32
C PHE A 38 -12.59 -1.33 -3.29
N THR A 39 -13.59 -1.16 -4.16
CA THR A 39 -13.96 -2.21 -5.10
C THR A 39 -13.62 -1.79 -6.51
N ALA A 40 -13.36 -2.79 -7.34
CA ALA A 40 -13.13 -2.62 -8.76
C ALA A 40 -13.91 -3.69 -9.51
N MET A 41 -14.40 -3.32 -10.68
CA MET A 41 -15.15 -4.26 -11.49
C MET A 41 -14.23 -5.30 -12.09
N ASN A 42 -14.76 -6.51 -12.23
CA ASN A 42 -13.99 -7.57 -12.86
C ASN A 42 -13.54 -7.13 -14.25
N GLY A 43 -12.27 -7.28 -14.52
CA GLY A 43 -11.70 -6.93 -15.80
C GLY A 43 -11.28 -5.48 -15.94
N ALA A 44 -11.56 -4.64 -14.95
CA ALA A 44 -11.17 -3.23 -15.01
C ALA A 44 -9.83 -3.05 -14.32
N GLU A 45 -9.09 -2.05 -14.76
CA GLU A 45 -7.90 -1.63 -14.04
C GLU A 45 -8.32 -0.83 -12.82
N ALA A 46 -7.55 -0.92 -11.75
CA ALA A 46 -7.83 -0.19 -10.53
C ALA A 46 -6.72 0.83 -10.28
N VAL A 47 -7.13 2.04 -9.86
CA VAL A 47 -6.17 3.07 -9.50
C VAL A 47 -5.99 3.01 -7.98
N LEU A 48 -4.78 2.72 -7.56
CA LEU A 48 -4.49 2.58 -6.14
C LEU A 48 -4.42 3.95 -5.49
N SER A 49 -4.68 3.97 -4.18
CA SER A 49 -4.59 5.20 -3.42
C SER A 49 -3.20 5.80 -3.53
N SER A 50 -3.13 7.12 -3.60
CA SER A 50 -1.85 7.82 -3.59
C SER A 50 -1.36 8.11 -2.19
N ALA A 51 -2.09 7.71 -1.17
CA ALA A 51 -1.68 7.92 0.21
C ALA A 51 -0.42 7.12 0.50
N VAL A 52 0.46 7.72 1.30
CA VAL A 52 1.71 7.08 1.70
C VAL A 52 1.61 6.82 3.20
N PRO A 53 1.51 5.55 3.60
CA PRO A 53 1.43 5.25 5.02
C PRO A 53 2.73 5.61 5.74
N VAL A 54 2.60 5.83 7.05
CA VAL A 54 3.74 6.15 7.89
C VAL A 54 3.77 5.16 9.05
N ARG A 55 4.97 4.88 9.53
CA ARG A 55 5.17 3.97 10.64
C ARG A 55 6.43 4.39 11.38
N SER A 56 6.32 4.51 12.69
CA SER A 56 7.44 4.99 13.50
C SER A 56 8.65 4.06 13.34
N GLY A 57 9.79 4.64 12.99
CA GLY A 57 11.02 3.88 12.86
C GLY A 57 11.20 3.18 11.53
N TYR A 58 10.25 3.37 10.60
CA TYR A 58 10.29 2.68 9.30
C TYR A 58 10.00 3.65 8.18
N ARG A 59 10.43 3.28 6.99
CA ARG A 59 10.13 4.02 5.77
C ARG A 59 9.28 3.13 4.87
N PHE A 60 8.19 3.69 4.36
CA PHE A 60 7.32 2.94 3.44
C PHE A 60 8.00 2.86 2.08
N ILE A 61 8.06 1.64 1.53
CA ILE A 61 8.72 1.46 0.24
C ILE A 61 7.77 0.92 -0.83
N GLY A 62 6.51 0.65 -0.50
CA GLY A 62 5.54 0.26 -1.50
C GLY A 62 4.56 -0.75 -0.97
N TRP A 63 3.65 -1.16 -1.83
CA TRP A 63 2.67 -2.20 -1.56
C TRP A 63 3.09 -3.48 -2.26
N ASN A 64 2.69 -4.62 -1.71
CA ASN A 64 2.98 -5.90 -2.35
C ASN A 64 1.81 -6.83 -2.10
N THR A 65 1.50 -7.68 -3.07
CA THR A 65 0.43 -8.65 -2.91
C THR A 65 0.82 -9.76 -1.93
N ASP A 66 2.09 -9.86 -1.58
CA ASP A 66 2.56 -10.83 -0.61
C ASP A 66 3.10 -10.10 0.60
N GLN A 67 2.78 -10.61 1.78
CA GLN A 67 3.18 -9.96 3.03
C GLN A 67 4.70 -9.86 3.15
N ALA A 68 5.42 -10.85 2.66
CA ALA A 68 6.88 -10.87 2.72
C ALA A 68 7.52 -10.11 1.56
N GLY A 69 6.73 -9.58 0.62
CA GLY A 69 7.27 -8.74 -0.44
C GLY A 69 7.74 -9.50 -1.66
N ILE A 70 7.34 -10.75 -1.81
CA ILE A 70 7.81 -11.54 -2.95
C ILE A 70 6.75 -11.65 -4.06
N GLY A 71 5.62 -10.99 -3.92
CA GLY A 71 4.59 -10.98 -4.95
C GLY A 71 4.74 -9.79 -5.88
N THR A 72 3.61 -9.28 -6.34
CA THR A 72 3.61 -8.13 -7.24
C THR A 72 3.71 -6.84 -6.44
N ALA A 73 4.61 -5.97 -6.84
CA ALA A 73 4.86 -4.70 -6.14
C ALA A 73 4.12 -3.56 -6.84
N TYR A 74 3.60 -2.65 -6.03
CA TYR A 74 2.93 -1.45 -6.52
C TYR A 74 3.38 -0.26 -5.69
N LEU A 75 3.32 0.92 -6.28
CA LEU A 75 3.55 2.17 -5.58
C LEU A 75 2.23 2.91 -5.42
N PRO A 76 2.14 3.84 -4.47
CA PRO A 76 0.92 4.65 -4.34
C PRO A 76 0.58 5.33 -5.66
N GLY A 77 -0.69 5.28 -6.02
CA GLY A 77 -1.16 5.86 -7.25
C GLY A 77 -0.99 5.01 -8.50
N ASP A 78 -0.36 3.85 -8.36
CA ASP A 78 -0.20 2.96 -9.51
C ASP A 78 -1.55 2.45 -9.99
N ILE A 79 -1.58 2.05 -11.25
CA ILE A 79 -2.75 1.44 -11.86
C ILE A 79 -2.45 -0.05 -12.01
N THR A 80 -3.38 -0.88 -11.52
CA THR A 80 -3.19 -2.33 -11.62
C THR A 80 -3.50 -2.81 -13.02
N GLU A 81 -3.16 -4.07 -13.26
CA GLU A 81 -3.70 -4.77 -14.42
C GLU A 81 -5.18 -5.02 -14.21
N ALA A 82 -5.83 -5.60 -15.22
CA ALA A 82 -7.24 -5.93 -15.10
C ALA A 82 -7.47 -6.81 -13.88
N VAL A 83 -8.38 -6.40 -13.01
CA VAL A 83 -8.64 -7.08 -11.75
C VAL A 83 -9.49 -8.29 -12.03
N ARG A 84 -9.05 -9.46 -11.58
CA ARG A 84 -9.77 -10.71 -11.81
C ARG A 84 -10.13 -11.42 -10.51
N GLY A 85 -9.79 -10.82 -9.36
CA GLY A 85 -10.11 -11.38 -8.06
C GLY A 85 -9.81 -10.35 -7.01
N ASP A 86 -10.12 -10.69 -5.77
CA ASP A 86 -9.79 -9.81 -4.66
C ASP A 86 -8.28 -9.67 -4.56
N ILE A 87 -7.83 -8.47 -4.18
CA ILE A 87 -6.41 -8.18 -4.05
C ILE A 87 -6.16 -7.72 -2.62
N GLU A 88 -5.15 -8.32 -2.00
CA GLU A 88 -4.67 -7.90 -0.70
C GLU A 88 -3.32 -7.27 -0.88
N LEU A 89 -3.18 -6.04 -0.45
CA LEU A 89 -1.92 -5.30 -0.59
C LEU A 89 -1.34 -5.09 0.80
N HIS A 90 -0.09 -5.46 0.96
CA HIS A 90 0.61 -5.38 2.23
C HIS A 90 1.69 -4.32 2.13
N ALA A 91 1.70 -3.39 3.07
CA ALA A 91 2.73 -2.35 3.09
C ALA A 91 4.09 -2.99 3.31
N GLN A 92 5.06 -2.48 2.59
CA GLN A 92 6.45 -2.93 2.72
C GLN A 92 7.24 -1.83 3.39
N TRP A 93 8.02 -2.20 4.39
CA TRP A 93 8.71 -1.25 5.25
C TRP A 93 10.19 -1.52 5.25
N GLU A 94 10.96 -0.45 5.27
CA GLU A 94 12.40 -0.52 5.49
C GLU A 94 12.68 0.07 6.85
N LYS A 95 13.36 -0.69 7.70
CA LYS A 95 13.68 -0.19 9.03
C LYS A 95 14.73 0.88 8.93
N LEU A 96 14.47 2.00 9.58
CA LEU A 96 15.42 3.10 9.58
C LEU A 96 16.51 2.83 10.59
N PRO A 97 17.75 3.33 10.32
CA PRO A 97 18.83 3.13 11.27
C PRO A 97 18.57 3.93 12.54
N ASP A 98 19.15 3.49 13.62
CA ASP A 98 19.13 4.24 14.85
C ASP A 98 19.84 5.55 14.67
N ARG A 99 19.27 6.59 15.27
CA ARG A 99 19.84 7.90 15.09
C ARG A 99 20.48 8.38 16.34
N GLN A 100 21.08 7.57 17.04
CA GLN A 100 21.72 8.07 18.15
C GLN A 100 22.85 8.87 17.79
N PHE A 101 23.18 9.27 17.74
CA PHE A 101 24.18 9.86 17.20
C PHE A 101 24.07 11.00 16.59
N TRP A 102 23.93 11.58 16.74
CA TRP A 102 23.65 12.44 15.96
C TRP A 102 23.65 13.31 16.42
N VAL A 103 23.65 13.18 16.66
CA VAL A 103 23.99 13.81 16.75
C VAL A 103 24.32 14.38 16.74
N ARG A 104 24.46 14.81 16.96
CA ARG A 104 25.11 15.39 16.62
C ARG A 104 25.28 15.71 16.00
N TYR A 105 25.24 16.15 16.07
CA TYR A 105 25.81 16.52 15.18
C TYR A 105 25.93 16.89 15.01
N CYS A 106 26.16 17.14 15.37
CA CYS A 106 26.76 17.55 14.89
C CYS A 106 26.97 17.84 14.73
N GLY A 107 27.07 18.04 15.35
CA GLY A 107 27.72 18.46 14.88
C GLY A 107 27.79 18.51 14.56
N ASN A 108 28.15 18.90 14.78
CA ASN A 108 28.69 19.00 14.16
C ASN A 108 28.74 19.01 13.61
N ASP A 109 28.87 19.38 13.88
CA ASP A 109 29.34 19.62 13.21
C ASP A 109 29.51 19.68 12.75
N LYS A 110 29.61 19.81 12.94
CA LYS A 110 29.99 20.02 12.38
C LYS A 110 30.01 19.92 11.90
N GLY A 111 30.14 20.30 12.38
CA GLY A 111 30.39 20.29 11.81
C GLY A 111 30.16 19.96 11.50
N SER A 112 30.38 20.21 11.56
CA SER A 112 30.45 19.92 11.13
C SER A 112 30.02 19.58 10.85
N SER A 113 30.09 19.84 11.04
CA SER A 113 29.96 19.67 10.66
C SER A 113 29.54 19.31 10.56
N PRO A 114 29.81 19.50 10.80
CA PRO A 114 29.61 19.29 10.57
C PRO A 114 29.06 18.94 10.67
N ALA A 115 29.12 19.19 10.96
CA ALA A 115 29.03 18.96 10.87
C ALA A 115 28.41 18.72 10.88
N VAL A 116 28.44 18.97 10.94
CA VAL A 116 28.25 18.82 10.75
C VAL A 116 27.67 18.79 10.75
N GLY A 117 27.62 18.89 11.18
CA GLY A 117 27.54 18.96 10.98
C GLY A 117 27.13 19.02 10.92
#